data_5761d758565450878592f3775227e4b8
#
_entry.id   5761d758565450878592f3775227e4b8
#
_cell.length_a   1.000
_cell.length_b   1.000
_cell.length_c   1.000
_cell.angle_alpha   90.00
_cell.angle_beta   90.00
_cell.angle_gamma   90.00
#
_symmetry.space_group_name_H-M   'P 1'
#
loop_
_entity.id
_entity.type
_entity.pdbx_description
1 polymer ?
#
loop_
_entity_poly.entity_id
_entity_poly.type
_entity_poly.pdbx_seq_one_letter_code
_entity_poly.pdbx_strand_id
1 'polypeptide(L)'
;MAEFTTDRIRLKAGPEQEVLRGGTGPTLVWLHGVRRTPADDPVLAALAERYTVVAPQIPGRSDLAELDDLRDIHDLALHYDSLLEALDLDRVLLVGHSFGGMLAAEIAAHTPRRVSRLVLVSPLGLWTDDYPVEDLLARPYAQIDELLWRGSKSPPPQAAPADPDKRAEQLYETVTAMGAVVRYTWPIPDKGLRRRLHRISALTLVVFGDADAFVPPRYAPEFTAAIADARSTSMPGSHMAPYEQPQAFARIVEEFFALTNSAHPNPV
;
A
#
# COMPACT_ATOMS: atom_id res chain seq x y z
N MET A 1 3.51 3.99 -22.80
CA MET A 1 3.08 3.82 -21.38
C MET A 1 1.87 2.92 -21.39
N ALA A 2 1.72 2.02 -20.41
CA ALA A 2 0.51 1.23 -20.27
C ALA A 2 -0.68 2.17 -20.01
N GLU A 3 -1.80 1.93 -20.69
CA GLU A 3 -3.04 2.64 -20.47
C GLU A 3 -3.78 1.95 -19.30
N PHE A 4 -4.24 2.73 -18.34
CA PHE A 4 -5.02 2.23 -17.21
C PHE A 4 -6.49 2.57 -17.39
N THR A 5 -7.33 1.54 -17.27
CA THR A 5 -8.79 1.69 -17.22
C THR A 5 -9.27 1.68 -15.77
N THR A 6 -10.42 2.30 -15.52
CA THR A 6 -11.09 2.31 -14.22
C THR A 6 -12.32 1.43 -14.31
N ASP A 7 -12.36 0.39 -13.48
CA ASP A 7 -13.51 -0.49 -13.31
C ASP A 7 -14.20 -0.21 -11.98
N ARG A 8 -15.51 -0.42 -11.90
CA ARG A 8 -16.28 -0.42 -10.65
C ARG A 8 -16.79 -1.82 -10.39
N ILE A 9 -16.30 -2.40 -9.30
CA ILE A 9 -16.58 -3.78 -8.91
C ILE A 9 -17.62 -3.78 -7.80
N ARG A 10 -18.78 -4.36 -8.10
CA ARG A 10 -19.82 -4.57 -7.09
C ARG A 10 -19.50 -5.83 -6.31
N LEU A 11 -19.44 -5.71 -4.99
CA LEU A 11 -19.24 -6.82 -4.08
C LEU A 11 -20.57 -7.38 -3.57
N LYS A 12 -20.54 -8.58 -2.99
CA LYS A 12 -21.73 -9.20 -2.35
C LYS A 12 -22.19 -8.39 -1.13
N ALA A 13 -21.25 -7.74 -0.44
CA ALA A 13 -21.50 -6.87 0.71
C ALA A 13 -20.48 -5.72 0.73
N GLY A 14 -20.82 -4.62 1.37
CA GLY A 14 -20.00 -3.42 1.45
C GLY A 14 -20.09 -2.52 0.22
N PRO A 15 -19.28 -1.46 0.17
CA PRO A 15 -19.28 -0.49 -0.91
C PRO A 15 -18.80 -1.08 -2.24
N GLU A 16 -19.23 -0.45 -3.32
CA GLU A 16 -18.69 -0.70 -4.65
C GLU A 16 -17.22 -0.25 -4.70
N GLN A 17 -16.35 -1.05 -5.33
CA GLN A 17 -14.91 -0.82 -5.32
C GLN A 17 -14.41 -0.29 -6.66
N GLU A 18 -13.80 0.89 -6.65
CA GLU A 18 -13.08 1.41 -7.82
C GLU A 18 -11.71 0.75 -7.93
N VAL A 19 -11.38 0.26 -9.12
CA VAL A 19 -10.13 -0.47 -9.39
C VAL A 19 -9.52 0.04 -10.68
N LEU A 20 -8.26 0.47 -10.62
CA LEU A 20 -7.46 0.72 -11.82
C LEU A 20 -6.85 -0.58 -12.31
N ARG A 21 -6.88 -0.81 -13.62
CA ARG A 21 -6.29 -1.99 -14.25
C ARG A 21 -5.49 -1.59 -15.50
N GLY A 22 -4.26 -2.11 -15.61
CA GLY A 22 -3.41 -1.85 -16.78
C GLY A 22 -2.22 -2.79 -16.87
N GLY A 23 -1.54 -2.79 -18.00
CA GLY A 23 -0.39 -3.66 -18.25
C GLY A 23 -0.76 -5.08 -18.68
N THR A 24 0.27 -5.94 -18.85
CA THR A 24 0.14 -7.33 -19.27
C THR A 24 1.15 -8.20 -18.53
N GLY A 25 0.80 -9.47 -18.29
CA GLY A 25 1.65 -10.42 -17.54
C GLY A 25 0.95 -11.00 -16.32
N PRO A 26 1.72 -11.58 -15.36
CA PRO A 26 1.16 -12.07 -14.11
C PRO A 26 0.44 -10.97 -13.34
N THR A 27 -0.66 -11.30 -12.66
CA THR A 27 -1.43 -10.30 -11.91
C THR A 27 -0.71 -9.88 -10.64
N LEU A 28 -0.54 -8.58 -10.48
CA LEU A 28 -0.02 -7.91 -9.31
C LEU A 28 -1.06 -6.96 -8.73
N VAL A 29 -1.37 -7.08 -7.45
CA VAL A 29 -2.26 -6.17 -6.74
C VAL A 29 -1.42 -5.11 -6.03
N TRP A 30 -1.70 -3.84 -6.31
CA TRP A 30 -1.07 -2.68 -5.69
C TRP A 30 -2.01 -1.99 -4.72
N LEU A 31 -1.61 -1.87 -3.45
CA LEU A 31 -2.33 -1.13 -2.42
C LEU A 31 -1.59 0.16 -2.08
N HIS A 32 -2.25 1.29 -2.35
CA HIS A 32 -1.65 2.61 -2.17
C HIS A 32 -1.65 3.09 -0.70
N GLY A 33 -0.84 4.11 -0.42
CA GLY A 33 -0.80 4.79 0.88
C GLY A 33 -1.96 5.77 1.08
N VAL A 34 -1.70 6.82 1.86
CA VAL A 34 -2.69 7.87 2.18
C VAL A 34 -3.16 8.65 0.96
N ARG A 35 -2.37 8.69 -0.10
CA ARG A 35 -2.73 9.36 -1.36
C ARG A 35 -3.41 8.38 -2.30
N ARG A 36 -4.39 8.90 -3.05
CA ARG A 36 -5.00 8.20 -4.17
C ARG A 36 -3.95 7.83 -5.21
N THR A 37 -4.15 6.71 -5.88
CA THR A 37 -3.39 6.33 -7.07
C THR A 37 -4.11 6.85 -8.32
N PRO A 38 -3.57 7.82 -9.06
CA PRO A 38 -4.13 8.27 -10.32
C PRO A 38 -3.79 7.29 -11.46
N ALA A 39 -4.50 7.40 -12.60
CA ALA A 39 -4.26 6.52 -13.75
C ALA A 39 -2.89 6.73 -14.41
N ASP A 40 -2.29 7.91 -14.23
CA ASP A 40 -0.94 8.27 -14.71
C ASP A 40 0.16 8.10 -13.63
N ASP A 41 -0.11 7.28 -12.60
CA ASP A 41 0.82 6.99 -11.51
C ASP A 41 2.12 6.37 -12.05
N PRO A 42 3.29 6.97 -11.75
CA PRO A 42 4.57 6.50 -12.29
C PRO A 42 4.98 5.12 -11.75
N VAL A 43 4.54 4.75 -10.54
CA VAL A 43 4.81 3.42 -9.96
C VAL A 43 3.99 2.36 -10.69
N LEU A 44 2.69 2.64 -10.91
CA LEU A 44 1.84 1.73 -11.68
C LEU A 44 2.36 1.56 -13.10
N ALA A 45 2.78 2.65 -13.76
CA ALA A 45 3.33 2.62 -15.11
C ALA A 45 4.59 1.73 -15.20
N ALA A 46 5.50 1.84 -14.21
CA ALA A 46 6.71 1.02 -14.15
C ALA A 46 6.40 -0.47 -13.89
N LEU A 47 5.48 -0.77 -12.98
CA LEU A 47 5.06 -2.15 -12.70
C LEU A 47 4.33 -2.78 -13.88
N ALA A 48 3.53 -1.99 -14.62
CA ALA A 48 2.74 -2.45 -15.76
C ALA A 48 3.59 -2.85 -16.99
N GLU A 49 4.89 -2.58 -17.00
CA GLU A 49 5.81 -3.09 -18.02
C GLU A 49 5.96 -4.62 -17.98
N ARG A 50 5.69 -5.24 -16.82
CA ARG A 50 5.87 -6.67 -16.58
C ARG A 50 4.66 -7.39 -15.99
N TYR A 51 3.71 -6.63 -15.43
CA TYR A 51 2.56 -7.18 -14.71
C TYR A 51 1.25 -6.63 -15.25
N THR A 52 0.20 -7.44 -15.13
CA THR A 52 -1.17 -6.90 -15.11
C THR A 52 -1.40 -6.32 -13.72
N VAL A 53 -1.33 -5.00 -13.62
CA VAL A 53 -1.50 -4.30 -12.34
C VAL A 53 -2.99 -4.09 -12.08
N VAL A 54 -3.43 -4.48 -10.88
CA VAL A 54 -4.75 -4.26 -10.32
C VAL A 54 -4.58 -3.37 -9.09
N ALA A 55 -5.04 -2.13 -9.16
CA ALA A 55 -4.84 -1.14 -8.11
C ALA A 55 -6.19 -0.62 -7.58
N PRO A 56 -6.78 -1.29 -6.56
CA PRO A 56 -7.99 -0.82 -5.92
C PRO A 56 -7.74 0.50 -5.17
N GLN A 57 -8.69 1.42 -5.28
CA GLN A 57 -8.71 2.62 -4.44
C GLN A 57 -9.21 2.26 -3.03
N ILE A 58 -8.79 3.00 -2.00
CA ILE A 58 -9.34 2.83 -0.66
C ILE A 58 -10.79 3.33 -0.65
N PRO A 59 -11.77 2.55 -0.09
CA PRO A 59 -13.14 3.01 0.09
C PRO A 59 -13.23 4.30 0.92
N GLY A 60 -14.32 5.04 0.79
CA GLY A 60 -14.54 6.29 1.53
C GLY A 60 -13.93 7.53 0.86
N ARG A 61 -13.44 7.38 -0.35
CA ARG A 61 -12.81 8.48 -1.10
C ARG A 61 -13.82 9.50 -1.63
N SER A 62 -14.92 9.01 -2.15
CA SER A 62 -16.00 9.87 -2.72
C SER A 62 -17.00 10.25 -1.66
N ASP A 63 -17.26 9.34 -0.73
CA ASP A 63 -18.18 9.53 0.38
C ASP A 63 -17.70 8.70 1.58
N LEU A 64 -17.46 9.34 2.71
CA LEU A 64 -17.06 8.66 3.93
C LEU A 64 -18.15 7.69 4.46
N ALA A 65 -19.41 7.84 4.04
CA ALA A 65 -20.47 6.88 4.34
C ALA A 65 -20.20 5.48 3.75
N GLU A 66 -19.38 5.36 2.70
CA GLU A 66 -18.90 4.07 2.19
C GLU A 66 -18.16 3.24 3.27
N LEU A 67 -17.67 3.90 4.32
CA LEU A 67 -16.94 3.26 5.43
C LEU A 67 -17.84 2.80 6.58
N ASP A 68 -19.14 3.03 6.56
CA ASP A 68 -20.02 2.74 7.71
C ASP A 68 -20.03 1.25 8.07
N ASP A 69 -19.93 0.37 7.07
CA ASP A 69 -19.81 -1.07 7.24
C ASP A 69 -18.36 -1.57 7.40
N LEU A 70 -17.37 -0.68 7.23
CA LEU A 70 -15.93 -0.99 7.34
C LEU A 70 -15.34 -0.32 8.57
N ARG A 71 -15.71 -0.82 9.76
CA ARG A 71 -15.49 -0.15 11.04
C ARG A 71 -14.04 -0.14 11.52
N ASP A 72 -13.29 -1.17 11.15
CA ASP A 72 -11.90 -1.34 11.55
C ASP A 72 -11.04 -1.95 10.41
N ILE A 73 -9.76 -2.12 10.68
CA ILE A 73 -8.81 -2.66 9.70
C ILE A 73 -9.12 -4.12 9.32
N HIS A 74 -9.81 -4.87 10.19
CA HIS A 74 -10.18 -6.26 9.92
C HIS A 74 -11.35 -6.33 8.94
N ASP A 75 -12.37 -5.49 9.15
CA ASP A 75 -13.47 -5.33 8.20
C ASP A 75 -12.93 -4.92 6.83
N LEU A 76 -11.97 -3.98 6.79
CA LEU A 76 -11.34 -3.54 5.55
C LEU A 76 -10.53 -4.68 4.89
N ALA A 77 -9.75 -5.45 5.65
CA ALA A 77 -8.99 -6.57 5.10
C ALA A 77 -9.91 -7.66 4.49
N LEU A 78 -11.04 -7.94 5.14
CA LEU A 78 -12.04 -8.89 4.63
C LEU A 78 -12.79 -8.34 3.41
N HIS A 79 -13.03 -7.03 3.36
CA HIS A 79 -13.58 -6.37 2.16
C HIS A 79 -12.65 -6.57 0.96
N TYR A 80 -11.33 -6.40 1.14
CA TYR A 80 -10.37 -6.67 0.07
C TYR A 80 -10.25 -8.15 -0.30
N ASP A 81 -10.41 -9.08 0.63
CA ASP A 81 -10.52 -10.50 0.30
C ASP A 81 -11.74 -10.79 -0.59
N SER A 82 -12.89 -10.17 -0.26
CA SER A 82 -14.10 -10.24 -1.08
C SER A 82 -13.92 -9.60 -2.47
N LEU A 83 -13.13 -8.54 -2.56
CA LEU A 83 -12.77 -7.94 -3.85
C LEU A 83 -11.91 -8.89 -4.68
N LEU A 84 -10.90 -9.52 -4.09
CA LEU A 84 -10.06 -10.50 -4.79
C LEU A 84 -10.89 -11.70 -5.27
N GLU A 85 -11.86 -12.17 -4.47
CA GLU A 85 -12.83 -13.19 -4.88
C GLU A 85 -13.67 -12.71 -6.08
N ALA A 86 -14.22 -11.49 -6.03
CA ALA A 86 -15.04 -10.95 -7.12
C ALA A 86 -14.25 -10.76 -8.43
N LEU A 87 -12.94 -10.59 -8.34
CA LEU A 87 -12.01 -10.47 -9.47
C LEU A 87 -11.46 -11.84 -9.94
N ASP A 88 -11.88 -12.95 -9.31
CA ASP A 88 -11.37 -14.32 -9.57
C ASP A 88 -9.84 -14.42 -9.37
N LEU A 89 -9.34 -13.79 -8.32
CA LEU A 89 -7.91 -13.73 -7.97
C LEU A 89 -7.63 -14.58 -6.73
N ASP A 90 -7.15 -15.80 -6.92
CA ASP A 90 -6.94 -16.74 -5.81
C ASP A 90 -5.59 -16.56 -5.10
N ARG A 91 -4.52 -16.40 -5.88
CA ARG A 91 -3.15 -16.32 -5.35
C ARG A 91 -2.41 -15.17 -6.01
N VAL A 92 -2.47 -14.00 -5.36
CA VAL A 92 -1.93 -12.76 -5.92
C VAL A 92 -0.47 -12.50 -5.52
N LEU A 93 0.24 -11.78 -6.36
CA LEU A 93 1.42 -11.02 -6.00
C LEU A 93 0.91 -9.71 -5.37
N LEU A 94 1.14 -9.51 -4.09
CA LEU A 94 0.59 -8.36 -3.35
C LEU A 94 1.69 -7.38 -2.98
N VAL A 95 1.51 -6.13 -3.36
CA VAL A 95 2.43 -5.03 -3.03
C VAL A 95 1.65 -3.93 -2.33
N GLY A 96 2.10 -3.48 -1.17
CA GLY A 96 1.45 -2.39 -0.45
C GLY A 96 2.44 -1.34 0.03
N HIS A 97 2.11 -0.06 -0.17
CA HIS A 97 2.91 1.07 0.27
C HIS A 97 2.26 1.77 1.46
N SER A 98 3.03 2.07 2.50
CA SER A 98 2.56 2.88 3.63
C SER A 98 1.34 2.25 4.33
N PHE A 99 0.18 2.92 4.35
CA PHE A 99 -1.08 2.34 4.81
C PHE A 99 -1.47 1.10 3.98
N GLY A 100 -1.27 1.14 2.66
CA GLY A 100 -1.46 -0.04 1.81
C GLY A 100 -0.56 -1.21 2.20
N GLY A 101 0.63 -0.93 2.75
CA GLY A 101 1.53 -1.94 3.33
C GLY A 101 0.97 -2.57 4.60
N MET A 102 0.40 -1.76 5.50
CA MET A 102 -0.34 -2.25 6.66
C MET A 102 -1.51 -3.15 6.24
N LEU A 103 -2.32 -2.67 5.30
CA LEU A 103 -3.47 -3.40 4.78
C LEU A 103 -3.05 -4.71 4.08
N ALA A 104 -1.98 -4.69 3.28
CA ALA A 104 -1.43 -5.87 2.63
C ALA A 104 -0.98 -6.94 3.66
N ALA A 105 -0.35 -6.51 4.74
CA ALA A 105 0.05 -7.40 5.83
C ALA A 105 -1.17 -7.98 6.57
N GLU A 106 -2.23 -7.18 6.81
CA GLU A 106 -3.47 -7.66 7.40
C GLU A 106 -4.19 -8.68 6.48
N ILE A 107 -4.31 -8.40 5.19
CA ILE A 107 -4.88 -9.34 4.21
C ILE A 107 -4.09 -10.66 4.24
N ALA A 108 -2.75 -10.59 4.15
CA ALA A 108 -1.90 -11.78 4.16
C ALA A 108 -1.98 -12.56 5.48
N ALA A 109 -2.21 -11.90 6.60
CA ALA A 109 -2.38 -12.55 7.90
C ALA A 109 -3.78 -13.16 8.10
N HIS A 110 -4.84 -12.54 7.55
CA HIS A 110 -6.22 -13.03 7.66
C HIS A 110 -6.49 -14.17 6.67
N THR A 111 -5.99 -14.03 5.44
CA THR A 111 -6.20 -14.97 4.34
C THR A 111 -4.87 -15.43 3.72
N PRO A 112 -4.04 -16.21 4.47
CA PRO A 112 -2.66 -16.53 4.05
C PRO A 112 -2.56 -17.25 2.70
N ARG A 113 -3.60 -18.01 2.31
CA ARG A 113 -3.62 -18.72 1.03
C ARG A 113 -3.85 -17.81 -0.18
N ARG A 114 -4.41 -16.61 0.05
CA ARG A 114 -4.74 -15.63 -0.99
C ARG A 114 -3.49 -14.92 -1.54
N VAL A 115 -2.41 -14.85 -0.76
CA VAL A 115 -1.20 -14.14 -1.13
C VAL A 115 -0.08 -15.13 -1.44
N SER A 116 0.43 -15.12 -2.66
CA SER A 116 1.53 -15.98 -3.09
C SER A 116 2.89 -15.40 -2.70
N ARG A 117 3.05 -14.08 -2.84
CA ARG A 117 4.23 -13.29 -2.45
C ARG A 117 3.80 -11.92 -2.00
N LEU A 118 4.54 -11.35 -1.06
CA LEU A 118 4.20 -10.08 -0.42
C LEU A 118 5.37 -9.10 -0.48
N VAL A 119 5.11 -7.87 -0.91
CA VAL A 119 6.06 -6.76 -0.77
C VAL A 119 5.42 -5.66 0.08
N LEU A 120 6.07 -5.35 1.19
CA LEU A 120 5.67 -4.30 2.12
C LEU A 120 6.62 -3.12 1.98
N VAL A 121 6.12 -1.98 1.53
CA VAL A 121 6.93 -0.79 1.27
C VAL A 121 6.65 0.26 2.32
N SER A 122 7.63 0.59 3.15
CA SER A 122 7.48 1.56 4.25
C SER A 122 6.17 1.36 5.02
N PRO A 123 5.83 0.11 5.44
CA PRO A 123 4.51 -0.24 5.95
C PRO A 123 4.22 0.40 7.30
N LEU A 124 3.00 0.92 7.47
CA LEU A 124 2.44 1.23 8.79
C LEU A 124 2.05 -0.07 9.53
N GLY A 125 1.47 0.04 10.71
CA GLY A 125 0.86 -1.08 11.44
C GLY A 125 1.64 -1.55 12.66
N LEU A 126 2.85 -1.06 12.88
CA LEU A 126 3.62 -1.27 14.10
C LEU A 126 3.85 0.05 14.82
N TRP A 127 4.03 -0.03 16.14
CA TRP A 127 4.33 1.11 16.99
C TRP A 127 5.31 0.73 18.09
N THR A 128 6.23 1.66 18.38
CA THR A 128 7.04 1.68 19.58
C THR A 128 7.31 3.13 19.98
N ASP A 129 7.34 3.38 21.28
CA ASP A 129 7.61 4.72 21.82
C ASP A 129 9.08 5.14 21.62
N ASP A 130 9.99 4.18 21.41
CA ASP A 130 11.42 4.46 21.19
C ASP A 130 11.70 5.17 19.84
N TYR A 131 10.88 4.91 18.81
CA TYR A 131 10.95 5.54 17.49
C TYR A 131 9.55 5.56 16.85
N PRO A 132 8.70 6.48 17.32
CA PRO A 132 7.31 6.54 16.87
C PRO A 132 7.22 6.88 15.39
N VAL A 133 6.13 6.43 14.76
CA VAL A 133 5.70 6.93 13.45
C VAL A 133 5.27 8.39 13.64
N GLU A 134 5.66 9.26 12.72
CA GLU A 134 5.24 10.67 12.77
C GLU A 134 3.72 10.81 12.62
N ASP A 135 3.12 11.72 13.39
CA ASP A 135 1.68 11.96 13.32
C ASP A 135 1.34 12.93 12.17
N LEU A 136 0.72 12.40 11.10
CA LEU A 136 0.27 13.21 9.97
C LEU A 136 -0.81 14.22 10.36
N LEU A 137 -1.65 13.89 11.37
CA LEU A 137 -2.75 14.75 11.79
C LEU A 137 -2.30 15.91 12.66
N ALA A 138 -1.17 15.79 13.33
CA ALA A 138 -0.57 16.87 14.09
C ALA A 138 0.04 17.97 13.21
N ARG A 139 0.06 17.78 11.88
CA ARG A 139 0.69 18.71 10.94
C ARG A 139 -0.35 19.45 10.11
N PRO A 140 -0.12 20.73 9.80
CA PRO A 140 -0.87 21.44 8.78
C PRO A 140 -0.82 20.66 7.44
N TYR A 141 -1.94 20.61 6.73
CA TYR A 141 -2.05 19.91 5.44
C TYR A 141 -0.90 20.23 4.47
N ALA A 142 -0.52 21.51 4.38
CA ALA A 142 0.57 21.96 3.50
C ALA A 142 1.95 21.36 3.86
N GLN A 143 2.13 20.83 5.06
CA GLN A 143 3.39 20.24 5.52
C GLN A 143 3.43 18.72 5.40
N ILE A 144 2.34 18.09 4.99
CA ILE A 144 2.29 16.62 4.83
C ILE A 144 3.25 16.18 3.74
N ASP A 145 3.27 16.87 2.61
CA ASP A 145 4.21 16.58 1.53
C ASP A 145 5.66 16.82 1.96
N GLU A 146 5.93 17.87 2.71
CA GLU A 146 7.25 18.12 3.26
C GLU A 146 7.73 16.95 4.14
N LEU A 147 6.83 16.32 4.91
CA LEU A 147 7.18 15.15 5.70
C LEU A 147 7.41 13.91 4.82
N LEU A 148 6.45 13.59 3.95
CA LEU A 148 6.49 12.38 3.13
C LEU A 148 7.68 12.37 2.16
N TRP A 149 8.07 13.54 1.63
CA TRP A 149 9.19 13.71 0.71
C TRP A 149 10.46 14.21 1.39
N ARG A 150 10.50 14.27 2.72
CA ARG A 150 11.69 14.73 3.46
C ARG A 150 12.89 13.84 3.16
N GLY A 151 14.00 14.45 2.75
CA GLY A 151 15.20 13.75 2.31
C GLY A 151 15.20 13.37 0.83
N SER A 152 14.09 13.58 0.12
CA SER A 152 14.03 13.39 -1.33
C SER A 152 14.87 14.43 -2.08
N LYS A 153 15.47 13.98 -3.18
CA LYS A 153 16.11 14.87 -4.18
C LYS A 153 15.13 15.27 -5.29
N SER A 154 13.96 14.66 -5.32
CA SER A 154 12.90 14.91 -6.29
C SER A 154 11.79 15.74 -5.65
N PRO A 155 11.27 16.78 -6.29
CA PRO A 155 10.13 17.51 -5.76
C PRO A 155 8.87 16.63 -5.78
N PRO A 156 7.87 16.88 -4.92
CA PRO A 156 6.56 16.24 -5.01
C PRO A 156 5.97 16.45 -6.41
N PRO A 157 5.34 15.44 -7.02
CA PRO A 157 4.95 15.46 -8.43
C PRO A 157 3.85 16.46 -8.81
N GLN A 158 3.27 17.23 -7.90
CA GLN A 158 2.20 18.15 -8.26
C GLN A 158 2.27 19.49 -7.51
N ALA A 159 2.57 20.55 -8.25
CA ALA A 159 2.12 21.88 -7.85
C ALA A 159 0.57 21.91 -7.84
N ALA A 160 -0.03 22.57 -6.83
CA ALA A 160 -1.48 22.74 -6.79
C ALA A 160 -1.97 23.36 -8.13
N PRO A 161 -3.11 22.92 -8.68
CA PRO A 161 -3.66 23.48 -9.92
C PRO A 161 -3.76 24.98 -9.84
N ALA A 162 -3.46 25.67 -10.94
CA ALA A 162 -3.60 27.13 -11.03
C ALA A 162 -5.08 27.55 -10.95
N ASP A 163 -5.98 26.70 -11.45
CA ASP A 163 -7.44 26.88 -11.41
C ASP A 163 -7.94 26.69 -9.97
N PRO A 164 -8.64 27.68 -9.38
CA PRO A 164 -9.15 27.61 -8.02
C PRO A 164 -10.16 26.48 -7.78
N ASP A 165 -11.02 26.17 -8.76
CA ASP A 165 -12.04 25.13 -8.63
C ASP A 165 -11.39 23.75 -8.64
N LYS A 166 -10.46 23.51 -9.54
CA LYS A 166 -9.67 22.26 -9.56
C LYS A 166 -8.81 22.09 -8.32
N ARG A 167 -8.31 23.18 -7.76
CA ARG A 167 -7.55 23.15 -6.49
C ARG A 167 -8.44 22.77 -5.32
N ALA A 168 -9.67 23.31 -5.27
CA ALA A 168 -10.65 22.96 -4.24
C ALA A 168 -11.07 21.49 -4.35
N GLU A 169 -11.30 20.99 -5.56
CA GLU A 169 -11.61 19.57 -5.83
C GLU A 169 -10.47 18.66 -5.38
N GLN A 170 -9.23 18.96 -5.77
CA GLN A 170 -8.04 18.19 -5.36
C GLN A 170 -7.87 18.19 -3.83
N LEU A 171 -8.10 19.34 -3.17
CA LEU A 171 -8.04 19.44 -1.72
C LEU A 171 -9.11 18.56 -1.07
N TYR A 172 -10.35 18.63 -1.57
CA TYR A 172 -11.46 17.81 -1.08
C TYR A 172 -11.14 16.32 -1.21
N GLU A 173 -10.71 15.85 -2.37
CA GLU A 173 -10.33 14.46 -2.60
C GLU A 173 -9.20 14.02 -1.65
N THR A 174 -8.20 14.87 -1.43
CA THR A 174 -7.06 14.53 -0.56
C THR A 174 -7.49 14.46 0.91
N VAL A 175 -8.30 15.42 1.38
CA VAL A 175 -8.79 15.43 2.76
C VAL A 175 -9.70 14.22 3.03
N THR A 176 -10.54 13.85 2.08
CA THR A 176 -11.43 12.69 2.19
C THR A 176 -10.63 11.38 2.19
N ALA A 177 -9.63 11.24 1.31
CA ALA A 177 -8.74 10.07 1.30
C ALA A 177 -7.94 9.94 2.60
N MET A 178 -7.44 11.05 3.14
CA MET A 178 -6.79 11.07 4.46
C MET A 178 -7.76 10.64 5.56
N GLY A 179 -8.99 11.16 5.56
CA GLY A 179 -10.04 10.78 6.51
C GLY A 179 -10.32 9.28 6.51
N ALA A 180 -10.37 8.67 5.32
CA ALA A 180 -10.53 7.23 5.18
C ALA A 180 -9.38 6.44 5.83
N VAL A 181 -8.12 6.84 5.60
CA VAL A 181 -6.94 6.19 6.21
C VAL A 181 -6.88 6.41 7.72
N VAL A 182 -7.17 7.63 8.16
CA VAL A 182 -7.18 8.02 9.58
C VAL A 182 -8.15 7.17 10.39
N ARG A 183 -9.30 6.80 9.85
CA ARG A 183 -10.25 5.90 10.51
C ARG A 183 -9.58 4.61 11.02
N TYR A 184 -8.61 4.09 10.28
CA TYR A 184 -7.92 2.83 10.59
C TYR A 184 -6.59 3.01 11.33
N THR A 185 -6.04 4.21 11.33
CA THR A 185 -4.70 4.46 11.90
C THR A 185 -4.72 5.29 13.19
N TRP A 186 -5.76 6.11 13.42
CA TRP A 186 -5.84 6.97 14.61
C TRP A 186 -6.25 6.17 15.87
N PRO A 187 -5.74 6.50 17.09
CA PRO A 187 -4.72 7.51 17.41
C PRO A 187 -3.28 7.07 17.08
N ILE A 188 -3.02 5.77 16.99
CA ILE A 188 -1.74 5.18 16.59
C ILE A 188 -1.98 4.09 15.53
N PRO A 189 -1.06 3.90 14.57
CA PRO A 189 -1.27 2.95 13.47
C PRO A 189 -1.18 1.48 13.89
N ASP A 190 -0.78 1.15 15.11
CA ASP A 190 -0.79 -0.23 15.62
C ASP A 190 -2.21 -0.64 16.04
N LYS A 191 -2.80 -1.53 15.25
CA LYS A 191 -4.08 -2.20 15.53
C LYS A 191 -3.87 -3.67 15.92
N GLY A 192 -2.70 -3.97 16.49
CA GLY A 192 -2.32 -5.32 16.92
C GLY A 192 -1.78 -6.19 15.76
N LEU A 193 -1.34 -5.60 14.65
CA LEU A 193 -0.77 -6.32 13.50
C LEU A 193 0.40 -7.21 13.93
N ARG A 194 1.28 -6.74 14.84
CA ARG A 194 2.41 -7.52 15.39
C ARG A 194 2.00 -8.92 15.83
N ARG A 195 0.81 -9.07 16.45
CA ARG A 195 0.30 -10.36 16.93
C ARG A 195 -0.16 -11.30 15.82
N ARG A 196 -0.29 -10.81 14.58
CA ARG A 196 -0.79 -11.56 13.42
C ARG A 196 0.27 -11.81 12.37
N LEU A 197 1.40 -11.10 12.38
CA LEU A 197 2.48 -11.22 11.37
C LEU A 197 2.98 -12.66 11.22
N HIS A 198 3.02 -13.46 12.30
CA HIS A 198 3.41 -14.87 12.26
C HIS A 198 2.48 -15.75 11.40
N ARG A 199 1.29 -15.28 11.06
CA ARG A 199 0.33 -16.00 10.21
C ARG A 199 0.61 -15.81 8.71
N ILE A 200 1.45 -14.83 8.35
CA ILE A 200 1.83 -14.58 6.96
C ILE A 200 2.72 -15.73 6.50
N SER A 201 2.20 -16.53 5.55
CA SER A 201 2.91 -17.68 4.97
C SER A 201 3.56 -17.36 3.62
N ALA A 202 3.26 -16.18 3.05
CA ALA A 202 3.87 -15.73 1.81
C ALA A 202 5.33 -15.32 2.02
N LEU A 203 6.22 -15.70 1.09
CA LEU A 203 7.55 -15.12 1.04
C LEU A 203 7.42 -13.61 0.96
N THR A 204 8.06 -12.90 1.89
CA THR A 204 7.85 -11.45 2.10
C THR A 204 9.14 -10.66 1.93
N LEU A 205 9.03 -9.55 1.19
CA LEU A 205 10.08 -8.53 1.10
C LEU A 205 9.57 -7.25 1.77
N VAL A 206 10.37 -6.72 2.71
CA VAL A 206 10.12 -5.42 3.34
C VAL A 206 11.09 -4.41 2.74
N VAL A 207 10.58 -3.33 2.16
CA VAL A 207 11.38 -2.29 1.48
C VAL A 207 11.19 -0.97 2.21
N PHE A 208 12.27 -0.26 2.52
CA PHE A 208 12.21 1.09 3.07
C PHE A 208 13.04 2.08 2.24
N GLY A 209 12.56 3.31 2.13
CA GLY A 209 13.43 4.43 1.79
C GLY A 209 14.45 4.65 2.90
N ASP A 210 15.73 4.79 2.58
CA ASP A 210 16.81 4.96 3.58
C ASP A 210 16.72 6.28 4.35
N ALA A 211 16.01 7.27 3.82
CA ALA A 211 15.72 8.57 4.42
C ALA A 211 14.24 8.74 4.81
N ASP A 212 13.48 7.66 5.00
CA ASP A 212 12.07 7.72 5.40
C ASP A 212 11.93 8.43 6.76
N ALA A 213 11.36 9.64 6.73
CA ALA A 213 11.15 10.46 7.92
C ALA A 213 9.74 10.29 8.52
N PHE A 214 8.85 9.59 7.82
CA PHE A 214 7.48 9.34 8.30
C PHE A 214 7.38 8.00 9.03
N VAL A 215 7.80 6.91 8.41
CA VAL A 215 7.87 5.59 9.03
C VAL A 215 9.35 5.20 9.18
N PRO A 216 9.90 5.19 10.40
CA PRO A 216 11.31 4.91 10.60
C PRO A 216 11.76 3.57 9.99
N PRO A 217 12.83 3.51 9.18
CA PRO A 217 13.34 2.26 8.61
C PRO A 217 13.74 1.21 9.66
N ARG A 218 13.87 1.61 10.92
CA ARG A 218 14.09 0.72 12.08
C ARG A 218 12.97 -0.29 12.30
N TYR A 219 11.79 -0.09 11.68
CA TYR A 219 10.73 -1.09 11.69
C TYR A 219 11.00 -2.30 10.79
N ALA A 220 11.92 -2.22 9.83
CA ALA A 220 12.21 -3.34 8.93
C ALA A 220 12.61 -4.63 9.67
N PRO A 221 13.55 -4.61 10.66
CA PRO A 221 13.86 -5.79 11.47
C PRO A 221 12.67 -6.35 12.25
N GLU A 222 11.73 -5.50 12.70
CA GLU A 222 10.57 -5.95 13.46
C GLU A 222 9.58 -6.74 12.60
N PHE A 223 9.36 -6.29 11.35
CA PHE A 223 8.57 -7.06 10.39
C PHE A 223 9.26 -8.39 10.05
N THR A 224 10.55 -8.35 9.72
CA THR A 224 11.27 -9.58 9.33
C THR A 224 11.46 -10.58 10.46
N ALA A 225 11.54 -10.14 11.71
CA ALA A 225 11.58 -11.04 12.86
C ALA A 225 10.24 -11.70 13.16
N ALA A 226 9.12 -11.08 12.77
CA ALA A 226 7.77 -11.55 13.08
C ALA A 226 7.13 -12.37 11.95
N ILE A 227 7.65 -12.31 10.73
CA ILE A 227 7.19 -13.06 9.54
C ILE A 227 8.21 -14.16 9.24
N ALA A 228 7.76 -15.41 9.15
CA ALA A 228 8.65 -16.57 9.06
C ALA A 228 9.63 -16.53 7.88
N ASP A 229 9.13 -16.19 6.68
CA ASP A 229 9.92 -16.15 5.45
C ASP A 229 10.02 -14.71 4.93
N ALA A 230 10.65 -13.83 5.72
CA ALA A 230 10.80 -12.44 5.37
C ALA A 230 12.25 -11.99 5.29
N ARG A 231 12.51 -11.07 4.38
CA ARG A 231 13.77 -10.33 4.29
C ARG A 231 13.49 -8.85 4.06
N SER A 232 14.45 -8.00 4.36
CA SER A 232 14.35 -6.57 4.10
C SER A 232 15.46 -6.08 3.18
N THR A 233 15.16 -5.00 2.50
CA THR A 233 16.13 -4.20 1.74
C THR A 233 15.78 -2.72 1.89
N SER A 234 16.71 -1.84 1.59
CA SER A 234 16.47 -0.41 1.47
C SER A 234 16.69 0.04 0.04
N MET A 235 16.07 1.16 -0.31
CA MET A 235 16.35 1.90 -1.53
C MET A 235 16.61 3.37 -1.18
N PRO A 236 17.43 4.09 -1.98
CA PRO A 236 17.65 5.51 -1.72
C PRO A 236 16.34 6.29 -1.84
N GLY A 237 16.05 7.16 -0.88
CA GLY A 237 14.89 8.07 -0.93
C GLY A 237 14.12 8.19 0.37
N SER A 238 13.07 9.00 0.32
CA SER A 238 12.15 9.30 1.41
C SER A 238 11.11 8.19 1.62
N HIS A 239 10.04 8.51 2.37
CA HIS A 239 8.84 7.66 2.42
C HIS A 239 8.25 7.38 1.04
N MET A 240 8.45 8.32 0.10
CA MET A 240 7.98 8.24 -1.28
C MET A 240 9.02 7.65 -2.24
N ALA A 241 10.02 6.92 -1.75
CA ALA A 241 11.09 6.33 -2.56
C ALA A 241 10.62 5.57 -3.82
N PRO A 242 9.51 4.80 -3.81
CA PRO A 242 8.97 4.19 -5.04
C PRO A 242 8.58 5.23 -6.11
N TYR A 243 8.09 6.37 -5.70
CA TYR A 243 7.68 7.46 -6.59
C TYR A 243 8.86 8.32 -7.06
N GLU A 244 9.91 8.38 -6.26
CA GLU A 244 11.16 9.05 -6.64
C GLU A 244 11.94 8.25 -7.69
N GLN A 245 11.85 6.91 -7.61
CA GLN A 245 12.63 5.98 -8.44
C GLN A 245 11.77 4.79 -8.92
N PRO A 246 10.69 5.03 -9.70
CA PRO A 246 9.72 3.99 -10.03
C PRO A 246 10.32 2.80 -10.77
N GLN A 247 11.27 3.02 -11.67
CA GLN A 247 11.93 1.95 -12.40
C GLN A 247 12.87 1.11 -11.51
N ALA A 248 13.56 1.74 -10.56
CA ALA A 248 14.39 1.02 -9.60
C ALA A 248 13.53 0.18 -8.65
N PHE A 249 12.41 0.74 -8.20
CA PHE A 249 11.44 0.01 -7.39
C PHE A 249 10.83 -1.18 -8.14
N ALA A 250 10.40 -0.98 -9.38
CA ALA A 250 9.86 -2.06 -10.21
C ALA A 250 10.87 -3.21 -10.39
N ARG A 251 12.16 -2.91 -10.58
CA ARG A 251 13.21 -3.96 -10.63
C ARG A 251 13.34 -4.72 -9.31
N ILE A 252 13.30 -4.05 -8.16
CA ILE A 252 13.33 -4.71 -6.85
C ILE A 252 12.16 -5.70 -6.72
N VAL A 253 10.96 -5.28 -7.13
CA VAL A 253 9.76 -6.12 -7.12
C VAL A 253 9.90 -7.30 -8.09
N GLU A 254 10.38 -7.06 -9.31
CA GLU A 254 10.58 -8.10 -10.34
C GLU A 254 11.60 -9.15 -9.87
N GLU A 255 12.76 -8.73 -9.39
CA GLU A 255 13.80 -9.61 -8.87
C GLU A 255 13.30 -10.47 -7.72
N PHE A 256 12.52 -9.87 -6.81
CA PHE A 256 11.94 -10.59 -5.70
C PHE A 256 10.88 -11.61 -6.16
N PHE A 257 10.01 -11.24 -7.08
CA PHE A 257 8.97 -12.14 -7.56
C PHE A 257 9.49 -13.25 -8.49
N ALA A 258 10.65 -13.05 -9.12
CA ALA A 258 11.33 -14.07 -9.93
C ALA A 258 12.01 -15.16 -9.11
N LEU A 259 12.18 -14.99 -7.79
CA LEU A 259 12.80 -16.01 -6.96
C LEU A 259 11.97 -17.31 -7.00
N THR A 260 12.58 -18.39 -7.41
CA THR A 260 11.98 -19.71 -7.29
C THR A 260 11.93 -20.13 -5.81
N ASN A 261 10.85 -20.79 -5.39
CA ASN A 261 10.76 -21.39 -4.06
C ASN A 261 11.77 -22.53 -3.94
N SER A 262 13.03 -22.22 -3.65
CA SER A 262 14.10 -23.22 -3.51
C SER A 262 14.18 -23.83 -2.11
N ALA A 263 13.20 -23.62 -1.24
CA ALA A 263 13.21 -24.22 0.10
C ALA A 263 11.82 -24.29 0.73
N HIS A 264 10.95 -25.20 0.27
CA HIS A 264 10.08 -25.96 1.17
C HIS A 264 9.55 -27.14 0.38
N PRO A 265 10.01 -28.40 0.64
CA PRO A 265 9.27 -29.58 0.21
C PRO A 265 7.91 -29.52 0.91
N ASN A 266 6.82 -29.66 0.13
CA ASN A 266 5.49 -29.86 0.69
C ASN A 266 5.58 -30.94 1.79
N PRO A 267 5.11 -30.70 3.02
CA PRO A 267 4.78 -31.81 3.89
C PRO A 267 3.58 -32.52 3.28
N VAL A 268 3.77 -33.78 2.99
CA VAL A 268 2.76 -34.77 2.56
C VAL A 268 1.64 -34.84 3.58
#